data_2239505de48556088274da395601a77c
#
_entry.id   2239505de48556088274da395601a77c
#
_cell.length_a   1.000
_cell.length_b   1.000
_cell.length_c   1.000
_cell.angle_alpha   90.00
_cell.angle_beta   90.00
_cell.angle_gamma   90.00
#
_symmetry.space_group_name_H-M   'P 1'
#
loop_
_entity.id
_entity.type
_entity.pdbx_description
1 polymer ?
#
loop_
_entity_poly.entity_id
_entity_poly.type
_entity_poly.pdbx_seq_one_letter_code
_entity_poly.pdbx_strand_id
1 'polypeptide(L)'
;MVSLHTPLNDETRNMIDASLLNLLQPQSYLVNSARGGLIKIDDLLAALENGQLKGAALDVLPVEPPQTASAIVQHPRVLLSPHAAFFSDVAARELRRKAAQNLIDWDRNGRPSYVVVQGKNK
;
A
#
# COMPACT_ATOMS: atom_id res chain seq x y z
N MET A 1 3.21 13.03 11.64
CA MET A 1 3.26 12.10 10.49
C MET A 1 2.53 10.83 10.83
N VAL A 2 1.71 10.33 9.91
CA VAL A 2 1.01 9.03 10.01
C VAL A 2 1.53 8.13 8.89
N SER A 3 1.82 6.87 9.21
CA SER A 3 2.25 5.86 8.22
C SER A 3 1.36 4.62 8.32
N LEU A 4 0.92 4.12 7.16
CA LEU A 4 -0.02 3.01 7.07
C LEU A 4 0.73 1.69 6.87
N HIS A 5 0.43 0.68 7.69
CA HIS A 5 1.05 -0.65 7.68
C HIS A 5 0.03 -1.78 7.82
N THR A 6 -1.25 -1.52 7.54
CA THR A 6 -2.33 -2.49 7.69
C THR A 6 -2.64 -3.18 6.35
N PRO A 7 -3.10 -4.44 6.35
CA PRO A 7 -3.59 -5.09 5.13
C PRO A 7 -4.89 -4.46 4.65
N LEU A 8 -5.17 -4.57 3.35
CA LEU A 8 -6.46 -4.18 2.77
C LEU A 8 -7.44 -5.36 2.85
N ASN A 9 -8.56 -5.11 3.52
CA ASN A 9 -9.73 -6.00 3.61
C ASN A 9 -11.01 -5.15 3.65
N ASP A 10 -12.16 -5.75 3.87
CA ASP A 10 -13.44 -5.03 3.89
C ASP A 10 -13.55 -4.02 5.04
N GLU A 11 -12.89 -4.28 6.18
CA GLU A 11 -12.88 -3.38 7.34
C GLU A 11 -11.94 -2.18 7.16
N THR A 12 -10.85 -2.37 6.39
CA THR A 12 -9.81 -1.34 6.21
C THR A 12 -9.92 -0.57 4.90
N ARG A 13 -10.81 -0.99 4.01
CA ARG A 13 -11.08 -0.30 2.74
C ARG A 13 -11.58 1.12 3.01
N ASN A 14 -10.90 2.11 2.42
CA ASN A 14 -11.20 3.53 2.58
C ASN A 14 -11.22 3.98 4.07
N MET A 15 -10.48 3.30 4.95
CA MET A 15 -10.40 3.67 6.36
C MET A 15 -9.82 5.07 6.57
N ILE A 16 -8.98 5.53 5.66
CA ILE A 16 -8.48 6.89 5.65
C ILE A 16 -9.40 7.73 4.78
N ASP A 17 -10.43 8.25 5.40
CA ASP A 17 -11.47 9.11 4.82
C ASP A 17 -11.40 10.53 5.42
N ALA A 18 -12.33 11.40 5.01
CA ALA A 18 -12.42 12.77 5.49
C ALA A 18 -12.56 12.86 7.01
N SER A 19 -13.31 11.94 7.64
CA SER A 19 -13.50 11.96 9.09
C SER A 19 -12.21 11.72 9.84
N LEU A 20 -11.41 10.73 9.39
CA LEU A 20 -10.13 10.42 10.02
C LEU A 20 -9.07 11.49 9.68
N LEU A 21 -9.05 11.97 8.44
CA LEU A 21 -8.13 13.04 8.02
C LEU A 21 -8.33 14.32 8.84
N ASN A 22 -9.56 14.66 9.18
CA ASN A 22 -9.89 15.84 10.01
C ASN A 22 -9.45 15.70 11.48
N LEU A 23 -9.18 14.50 11.95
CA LEU A 23 -8.66 14.27 13.33
C LEU A 23 -7.12 14.45 13.38
N LEU A 24 -6.45 14.47 12.24
CA LEU A 24 -5.01 14.69 12.22
C LEU A 24 -4.67 16.13 12.59
N GLN A 25 -3.52 16.30 13.22
CA GLN A 25 -3.02 17.66 13.46
C GLN A 25 -2.77 18.38 12.12
N PRO A 26 -3.15 19.67 12.01
CA PRO A 26 -2.83 20.47 10.82
C PRO A 26 -1.35 20.37 10.46
N GLN A 27 -1.06 20.41 9.17
CA GLN A 27 0.31 20.27 8.65
C GLN A 27 0.95 18.88 8.86
N SER A 28 0.18 17.85 9.16
CA SER A 28 0.65 16.47 9.18
C SER A 28 1.02 15.96 7.78
N TYR A 29 1.87 14.93 7.76
CA TYR A 29 2.15 14.13 6.55
C TYR A 29 1.50 12.76 6.67
N LEU A 30 0.98 12.26 5.55
CA LEU A 30 0.48 10.89 5.41
C LEU A 30 1.43 10.08 4.52
N VAL A 31 1.81 8.88 4.97
CA VAL A 31 2.65 7.95 4.20
C VAL A 31 1.90 6.64 4.02
N ASN A 32 1.83 6.13 2.80
CA ASN A 32 1.23 4.85 2.48
C ASN A 32 2.14 4.00 1.58
N SER A 33 2.75 2.98 2.16
CA SER A 33 3.47 1.91 1.45
C SER A 33 2.80 0.54 1.62
N ALA A 34 1.56 0.53 2.09
CA ALA A 34 0.81 -0.71 2.33
C ALA A 34 -0.09 -1.08 1.15
N ARG A 35 -1.26 -0.43 1.02
CA ARG A 35 -2.21 -0.68 -0.09
C ARG A 35 -2.97 0.60 -0.42
N GLY A 36 -3.14 0.89 -1.71
CA GLY A 36 -3.82 2.10 -2.18
C GLY A 36 -5.28 2.21 -1.74
N GLY A 37 -6.00 1.10 -1.71
CA GLY A 37 -7.41 1.06 -1.29
C GLY A 37 -7.68 1.36 0.19
N LEU A 38 -6.65 1.59 1.01
CA LEU A 38 -6.79 2.07 2.39
C LEU A 38 -7.24 3.53 2.45
N ILE A 39 -6.95 4.31 1.41
CA ILE A 39 -7.20 5.75 1.36
C ILE A 39 -8.30 6.04 0.36
N LYS A 40 -9.28 6.84 0.77
CA LYS A 40 -10.24 7.45 -0.13
C LYS A 40 -9.60 8.67 -0.80
N ILE A 41 -9.22 8.52 -2.06
CA ILE A 41 -8.36 9.48 -2.77
C ILE A 41 -8.98 10.89 -2.86
N ASP A 42 -10.29 10.98 -3.09
CA ASP A 42 -10.98 12.28 -3.18
C ASP A 42 -10.90 13.05 -1.85
N ASP A 43 -11.04 12.34 -0.72
CA ASP A 43 -10.95 12.94 0.61
C ASP A 43 -9.49 13.36 0.93
N LEU A 44 -8.50 12.58 0.47
CA LEU A 44 -7.09 12.94 0.59
C LEU A 44 -6.77 14.22 -0.21
N LEU A 45 -7.25 14.30 -1.46
CA LEU A 45 -7.08 15.48 -2.30
C LEU A 45 -7.68 16.73 -1.63
N ALA A 46 -8.91 16.63 -1.14
CA ALA A 46 -9.55 17.72 -0.42
C ALA A 46 -8.77 18.15 0.83
N ALA A 47 -8.23 17.20 1.62
CA ALA A 47 -7.43 17.49 2.80
C ALA A 47 -6.08 18.14 2.46
N LEU A 48 -5.51 17.83 1.31
CA LEU A 48 -4.33 18.51 0.79
C LEU A 48 -4.67 19.93 0.32
N GLU A 49 -5.74 20.11 -0.44
CA GLU A 49 -6.15 21.41 -0.99
C GLU A 49 -6.51 22.43 0.09
N ASN A 50 -7.23 22.01 1.13
CA ASN A 50 -7.62 22.89 2.24
C ASN A 50 -6.51 23.09 3.29
N GLY A 51 -5.34 22.45 3.13
CA GLY A 51 -4.19 22.61 4.03
C GLY A 51 -4.27 21.80 5.33
N GLN A 52 -5.25 20.91 5.50
CA GLN A 52 -5.33 19.97 6.63
C GLN A 52 -4.09 19.06 6.65
N LEU A 53 -3.66 18.60 5.48
CA LEU A 53 -2.39 17.90 5.31
C LEU A 53 -1.34 18.79 4.63
N LYS A 54 -0.10 18.68 5.07
CA LYS A 54 1.04 19.34 4.46
C LYS A 54 1.50 18.60 3.20
N GLY A 55 1.36 17.26 3.17
CA GLY A 55 1.72 16.44 2.03
C GLY A 55 1.42 14.97 2.25
N ALA A 56 1.47 14.19 1.17
CA ALA A 56 1.37 12.74 1.20
C ALA A 56 2.51 12.09 0.42
N ALA A 57 3.00 10.94 0.90
CA ALA A 57 3.92 10.07 0.19
C ALA A 57 3.25 8.71 -0.04
N LEU A 58 3.04 8.34 -1.30
CA LEU A 58 2.28 7.17 -1.68
C LEU A 58 3.12 6.28 -2.60
N ASP A 59 3.45 5.09 -2.11
CA ASP A 59 4.07 4.05 -2.94
C ASP A 59 3.02 3.21 -3.67
N VAL A 60 1.76 3.31 -3.25
CA VAL A 60 0.63 2.52 -3.75
C VAL A 60 -0.58 3.40 -4.03
N LEU A 61 -1.32 3.07 -5.09
CA LEU A 61 -2.56 3.74 -5.47
C LEU A 61 -3.70 2.71 -5.64
N PRO A 62 -4.99 3.13 -5.55
CA PRO A 62 -6.12 2.22 -5.76
C PRO A 62 -6.17 1.60 -7.16
N VAL A 63 -5.66 2.34 -8.16
CA VAL A 63 -5.52 1.88 -9.55
C VAL A 63 -4.07 2.00 -9.96
N GLU A 64 -3.47 0.90 -10.37
CA GLU A 64 -2.08 0.80 -10.81
C GLU A 64 -1.99 0.07 -12.15
N PRO A 65 -1.33 0.62 -13.19
CA PRO A 65 -0.70 1.95 -13.20
C PRO A 65 -1.74 3.08 -13.19
N PRO A 66 -1.44 4.22 -12.55
CA PRO A 66 -2.34 5.36 -12.55
C PRO A 66 -2.36 6.07 -13.90
N GLN A 67 -3.47 6.75 -14.19
CA GLN A 67 -3.51 7.67 -15.32
C GLN A 67 -2.65 8.90 -15.01
N THR A 68 -1.78 9.28 -15.92
CA THR A 68 -0.85 10.42 -15.75
C THR A 68 -1.56 11.76 -15.54
N ALA A 69 -2.77 11.91 -16.06
CA ALA A 69 -3.61 13.11 -15.92
C ALA A 69 -4.45 13.11 -14.63
N SER A 70 -4.40 12.07 -13.80
CA SER A 70 -5.20 12.03 -12.57
C SER A 70 -4.72 13.08 -11.56
N ALA A 71 -5.67 13.68 -10.83
CA ALA A 71 -5.39 14.75 -9.87
C ALA A 71 -4.34 14.36 -8.82
N ILE A 72 -4.36 13.11 -8.36
CA ILE A 72 -3.41 12.63 -7.36
C ILE A 72 -1.97 12.55 -7.91
N VAL A 73 -1.81 12.22 -9.19
CA VAL A 73 -0.49 12.15 -9.85
C VAL A 73 0.08 13.56 -10.09
N GLN A 74 -0.79 14.51 -10.41
CA GLN A 74 -0.41 15.88 -10.71
C GLN A 74 -0.29 16.80 -9.47
N HIS A 75 -0.68 16.30 -8.29
CA HIS A 75 -0.76 17.14 -7.11
C HIS A 75 0.63 17.50 -6.56
N PRO A 76 0.99 18.82 -6.41
CA PRO A 76 2.35 19.26 -6.09
C PRO A 76 2.82 18.87 -4.66
N ARG A 77 1.90 18.50 -3.77
CA ARG A 77 2.20 18.05 -2.41
C ARG A 77 2.10 16.53 -2.24
N VAL A 78 2.07 15.77 -3.34
CA VAL A 78 2.09 14.31 -3.34
C VAL A 78 3.41 13.83 -3.93
N LEU A 79 4.12 13.01 -3.16
CA LEU A 79 5.27 12.26 -3.62
C LEU A 79 4.79 10.84 -3.97
N LEU A 80 5.06 10.41 -5.19
CA LEU A 80 4.73 9.06 -5.65
C LEU A 80 5.99 8.23 -5.87
N SER A 81 5.91 6.95 -5.54
CA SER A 81 6.87 5.94 -5.98
C SER A 81 6.12 4.76 -6.64
N PRO A 82 6.79 3.99 -7.51
CA PRO A 82 6.11 3.05 -8.40
C PRO A 82 5.88 1.66 -7.76
N HIS A 83 5.27 1.61 -6.58
CA HIS A 83 5.02 0.39 -5.80
C HIS A 83 6.32 -0.41 -5.57
N ALA A 84 7.35 0.27 -5.14
CA ALA A 84 8.71 -0.26 -5.01
C ALA A 84 9.26 -0.25 -3.58
N ALA A 85 8.46 0.14 -2.58
CA ALA A 85 8.91 0.19 -1.18
C ALA A 85 9.34 -1.18 -0.62
N PHE A 86 8.86 -2.29 -1.22
CA PHE A 86 9.30 -3.65 -0.89
C PHE A 86 10.67 -4.01 -1.46
N PHE A 87 11.18 -3.26 -2.44
CA PHE A 87 12.32 -3.66 -3.24
C PHE A 87 13.65 -3.29 -2.58
N SER A 88 14.50 -4.29 -2.40
CA SER A 88 15.93 -4.16 -2.20
C SER A 88 16.63 -5.37 -2.82
N ASP A 89 17.93 -5.30 -3.04
CA ASP A 89 18.68 -6.42 -3.59
C ASP A 89 18.55 -7.69 -2.72
N VAL A 90 18.49 -7.52 -1.41
CA VAL A 90 18.28 -8.62 -0.46
C VAL A 90 16.87 -9.15 -0.57
N ALA A 91 15.86 -8.29 -0.52
CA ALA A 91 14.45 -8.68 -0.59
C ALA A 91 14.12 -9.39 -1.91
N ALA A 92 14.63 -8.90 -3.04
CA ALA A 92 14.42 -9.51 -4.35
C ALA A 92 15.04 -10.92 -4.45
N ARG A 93 16.24 -11.12 -3.90
CA ARG A 93 16.87 -12.45 -3.84
C ARG A 93 16.10 -13.40 -2.92
N GLU A 94 15.74 -12.93 -1.73
CA GLU A 94 14.97 -13.74 -0.78
C GLU A 94 13.60 -14.14 -1.31
N LEU A 95 12.89 -13.24 -1.99
CA LEU A 95 11.60 -13.53 -2.61
C LEU A 95 11.73 -14.70 -3.63
N ARG A 96 12.72 -14.61 -4.53
CA ARG A 96 12.96 -15.66 -5.53
C ARG A 96 13.38 -16.98 -4.89
N ARG A 97 14.27 -16.92 -3.90
CA ARG A 97 14.74 -18.10 -3.17
C ARG A 97 13.57 -18.80 -2.45
N LYS A 98 12.75 -18.05 -1.73
CA LYS A 98 11.59 -18.61 -1.00
C LYS A 98 10.52 -19.16 -1.94
N ALA A 99 10.28 -18.51 -3.08
CA ALA A 99 9.37 -19.03 -4.09
C ALA A 99 9.86 -20.39 -4.65
N ALA A 100 11.13 -20.48 -5.02
CA ALA A 100 11.72 -21.74 -5.48
C ALA A 100 11.71 -22.81 -4.39
N GLN A 101 12.02 -22.44 -3.14
CA GLN A 101 11.99 -23.36 -2.00
C GLN A 101 10.59 -23.95 -1.78
N ASN A 102 9.53 -23.14 -1.89
CA ASN A 102 8.17 -23.62 -1.77
C ASN A 102 7.82 -24.71 -2.79
N LEU A 103 8.31 -24.61 -4.03
CA LEU A 103 8.11 -25.64 -5.05
C LEU A 103 8.85 -26.94 -4.70
N ILE A 104 10.09 -26.82 -4.23
CA ILE A 104 10.90 -27.99 -3.81
C ILE A 104 10.25 -28.67 -2.61
N ASP A 105 9.79 -27.90 -1.62
CA ASP A 105 9.14 -28.44 -0.42
C ASP A 105 7.81 -29.09 -0.74
N TRP A 106 7.05 -28.52 -1.69
CA TRP A 106 5.83 -29.13 -2.20
C TRP A 106 6.11 -30.50 -2.84
N ASP A 107 7.10 -30.56 -3.74
CA ASP A 107 7.47 -31.81 -4.43
C ASP A 107 7.93 -32.90 -3.47
N ARG A 108 8.76 -32.53 -2.47
CA ARG A 108 9.36 -33.48 -1.52
C ARG A 108 8.45 -33.88 -0.38
N ASN A 109 7.67 -32.95 0.15
CA ASN A 109 6.97 -33.09 1.43
C ASN A 109 5.44 -32.96 1.29
N GLY A 110 4.92 -32.71 0.07
CA GLY A 110 3.50 -32.48 -0.19
C GLY A 110 2.95 -31.16 0.38
N ARG A 111 3.79 -30.30 0.92
CA ARG A 111 3.40 -28.98 1.46
C ARG A 111 4.53 -27.97 1.33
N PRO A 112 4.22 -26.71 1.04
CA PRO A 112 5.21 -25.64 1.01
C PRO A 112 5.58 -25.19 2.44
N SER A 113 6.81 -24.66 2.62
CA SER A 113 7.26 -24.11 3.92
C SER A 113 6.63 -22.75 4.25
N TYR A 114 6.30 -21.95 3.23
CA TYR A 114 5.76 -20.60 3.40
C TYR A 114 4.33 -20.54 2.89
N VAL A 115 3.38 -20.87 3.75
CA VAL A 115 1.94 -20.85 3.43
C VAL A 115 1.32 -19.59 4.00
N VAL A 116 0.73 -18.77 3.15
CA VAL A 116 -0.01 -17.55 3.55
C VAL A 116 -1.51 -17.86 3.68
N VAL A 117 -2.04 -18.70 2.78
CA VAL A 117 -3.44 -19.11 2.80
C VAL A 117 -3.48 -20.62 2.65
N GLN A 118 -4.16 -21.29 3.58
CA GLN A 118 -4.41 -22.72 3.49
C GLN A 118 -5.40 -23.00 2.36
N GLY A 119 -5.02 -23.80 1.36
CA GLY A 119 -5.93 -24.27 0.33
C GLY A 119 -7.07 -25.10 0.96
N LYS A 120 -8.27 -25.02 0.39
CA LYS A 120 -9.33 -25.96 0.75
C LYS A 120 -8.87 -27.37 0.32
N ASN A 121 -8.74 -28.27 1.27
CA ASN A 121 -8.58 -29.69 0.96
C ASN A 121 -9.80 -30.10 0.09
N LYS A 122 -9.54 -30.60 -1.11
CA LYS A 122 -10.57 -31.21 -1.95
C LYS A 122 -10.88 -32.61 -1.42
#